data_64c6da71a30526456ce798a72ebbeb19
#
_entry.id   64c6da71a30526456ce798a72ebbeb19
#
_cell.length_a   1.000
_cell.length_b   1.000
_cell.length_c   1.000
_cell.angle_alpha   90.00
_cell.angle_beta   90.00
_cell.angle_gamma   90.00
#
_symmetry.space_group_name_H-M   'P 1'
#
loop_
_entity.id
_entity.type
_entity.pdbx_description
1 polymer ?
#
loop_
_entity_poly.entity_id
_entity_poly.type
_entity_poly.pdbx_seq_one_letter_code
_entity_poly.pdbx_strand_id
1 'polypeptide(L)'
;MGTPKGTMQEDNTTLLDIGSPFSDFRKGETADRINQPSRSHSISLWRVYLHNVDPLARFLHIPTTEAALYKAINNPSGIEHDLSALLFSIYLAALTSLPSTDAAQLLNLPKEEALISFKRGLEQSLAAAEFLESPTMLSLQAMAIYLVSFCF
;
A
#
# COMPACT_ATOMS: atom_id res chain seq x y z
N MET A 1 -11.24 14.12 -44.49
CA MET A 1 -11.05 15.15 -43.50
C MET A 1 -11.10 14.59 -42.11
N GLY A 2 -9.96 14.23 -41.62
CA GLY A 2 -9.84 13.72 -40.27
C GLY A 2 -9.95 14.83 -39.25
N THR A 3 -10.99 14.83 -38.47
CA THR A 3 -11.02 15.61 -37.26
C THR A 3 -10.31 14.84 -36.16
N PRO A 4 -9.33 15.44 -35.49
CA PRO A 4 -8.64 14.76 -34.38
C PRO A 4 -9.59 14.67 -33.19
N LYS A 5 -10.37 13.61 -33.17
CA LYS A 5 -11.33 13.38 -32.06
C LYS A 5 -10.72 12.75 -30.83
N GLY A 6 -9.48 12.36 -30.88
CA GLY A 6 -8.82 11.64 -29.80
C GLY A 6 -8.03 12.47 -28.81
N THR A 7 -7.77 13.74 -29.14
CA THR A 7 -6.82 14.54 -28.38
C THR A 7 -7.38 15.14 -27.09
N MET A 8 -8.70 15.22 -26.96
CA MET A 8 -9.31 15.77 -25.74
C MET A 8 -9.44 14.77 -24.60
N GLN A 9 -9.41 13.48 -24.88
CA GLN A 9 -9.48 12.45 -23.84
C GLN A 9 -8.16 12.21 -23.12
N GLU A 10 -7.06 12.52 -23.77
CA GLU A 10 -5.73 12.32 -23.18
C GLU A 10 -5.44 13.31 -22.06
N ASP A 11 -5.94 14.52 -22.16
CA ASP A 11 -5.69 15.56 -21.17
C ASP A 11 -6.33 15.29 -19.82
N ASN A 12 -7.49 14.67 -19.81
CA ASN A 12 -8.18 14.31 -18.56
C ASN A 12 -7.52 13.15 -17.84
N THR A 13 -6.91 12.22 -18.57
CA THR A 13 -6.21 11.09 -17.99
C THR A 13 -4.89 11.53 -17.36
N THR A 14 -4.21 12.49 -17.97
CA THR A 14 -2.93 13.02 -17.47
C THR A 14 -3.09 13.79 -16.17
N LEU A 15 -4.20 14.51 -16.00
CA LEU A 15 -4.49 15.25 -14.76
C LEU A 15 -4.77 14.33 -13.57
N LEU A 16 -5.35 13.13 -13.82
CA LEU A 16 -5.60 12.14 -12.79
C LEU A 16 -4.34 11.39 -12.37
N ASP A 17 -3.34 11.32 -13.26
CA ASP A 17 -2.09 10.61 -12.99
C ASP A 17 -1.09 11.45 -12.19
N ILE A 18 -1.25 12.77 -12.16
CA ILE A 18 -0.34 13.66 -11.44
C ILE A 18 -0.68 13.67 -9.96
N GLY A 19 -0.04 12.76 -9.21
CA GLY A 19 -0.05 12.78 -7.77
C GLY A 19 -1.36 12.40 -7.10
N SER A 20 -2.32 11.83 -7.82
CA SER A 20 -3.54 11.33 -7.21
C SER A 20 -3.31 9.98 -6.54
N PRO A 21 -3.60 9.84 -5.24
CA PRO A 21 -3.51 8.53 -4.57
C PRO A 21 -4.54 7.52 -5.06
N PHE A 22 -5.47 7.94 -5.90
CA PHE A 22 -6.56 7.11 -6.40
C PHE A 22 -6.44 6.78 -7.89
N SER A 23 -5.32 7.10 -8.53
CA SER A 23 -5.17 6.97 -9.99
C SER A 23 -5.29 5.55 -10.50
N ASP A 24 -4.94 4.55 -9.68
CA ASP A 24 -4.84 3.16 -10.11
C ASP A 24 -5.95 2.24 -9.58
N PHE A 25 -7.02 2.81 -9.00
CA PHE A 25 -8.19 2.02 -8.59
C PHE A 25 -9.05 1.54 -9.76
N ARG A 26 -8.44 1.20 -10.88
CA ARG A 26 -9.18 0.68 -12.04
C ARG A 26 -9.37 -0.82 -11.94
N LYS A 27 -10.63 -1.20 -11.95
CA LYS A 27 -11.05 -2.59 -12.08
C LYS A 27 -10.64 -3.13 -13.44
N GLY A 28 -9.81 -4.15 -13.49
CA GLY A 28 -9.61 -4.93 -14.70
C GLY A 28 -8.18 -5.13 -15.18
N GLU A 29 -7.19 -4.61 -14.51
CA GLU A 29 -5.84 -5.06 -14.82
C GLU A 29 -5.60 -6.41 -14.15
N THR A 30 -5.15 -7.34 -14.95
CA THR A 30 -4.79 -8.70 -14.54
C THR A 30 -4.04 -8.66 -13.22
N ALA A 31 -4.55 -9.39 -12.28
CA ALA A 31 -3.93 -9.57 -11.00
C ALA A 31 -2.55 -10.21 -11.18
N ASP A 32 -1.55 -9.39 -11.44
CA ASP A 32 -0.20 -9.78 -11.12
C ASP A 32 -0.22 -10.19 -9.65
N ARG A 33 0.39 -11.32 -9.38
CA ARG A 33 0.42 -11.85 -8.01
C ARG A 33 0.90 -10.75 -7.08
N ILE A 34 0.03 -10.39 -6.14
CA ILE A 34 0.37 -9.45 -5.08
C ILE A 34 1.39 -10.14 -4.18
N ASN A 35 2.66 -9.77 -4.36
CA ASN A 35 3.74 -10.36 -3.60
C ASN A 35 4.00 -9.56 -2.33
N GLN A 36 3.74 -10.18 -1.19
CA GLN A 36 4.11 -9.63 0.11
C GLN A 36 5.64 -9.60 0.25
N PRO A 37 6.20 -8.67 1.06
CA PRO A 37 7.62 -8.68 1.40
C PRO A 37 8.02 -9.99 2.09
N SER A 38 9.33 -10.28 2.11
CA SER A 38 9.84 -11.44 2.85
C SER A 38 9.48 -11.34 4.32
N ARG A 39 9.52 -12.50 5.01
CA ARG A 39 9.24 -12.57 6.46
C ARG A 39 10.08 -11.59 7.27
N SER A 40 11.39 -11.55 7.02
CA SER A 40 12.29 -10.67 7.78
C SER A 40 12.01 -9.21 7.52
N HIS A 41 11.73 -8.85 6.26
CA HIS A 41 11.37 -7.48 5.90
C HIS A 41 10.04 -7.06 6.52
N SER A 42 9.05 -7.93 6.49
CA SER A 42 7.73 -7.67 7.10
C SER A 42 7.84 -7.41 8.59
N ILE A 43 8.60 -8.21 9.31
CA ILE A 43 8.81 -8.05 10.75
C ILE A 43 9.56 -6.76 11.04
N SER A 44 10.59 -6.46 10.27
CA SER A 44 11.38 -5.23 10.45
C SER A 44 10.54 -3.98 10.18
N LEU A 45 9.75 -4.00 9.13
CA LEU A 45 8.85 -2.88 8.81
C LEU A 45 7.75 -2.71 9.87
N TRP A 46 7.21 -3.80 10.40
CA TRP A 46 6.26 -3.74 11.50
C TRP A 46 6.84 -3.04 12.73
N ARG A 47 8.07 -3.38 13.10
CA ARG A 47 8.75 -2.72 14.20
C ARG A 47 8.96 -1.23 13.95
N VAL A 48 9.35 -0.86 12.74
CA VAL A 48 9.48 0.55 12.35
C VAL A 48 8.12 1.26 12.46
N TYR A 49 7.05 0.64 12.00
CA TYR A 49 5.71 1.18 12.12
C TYR A 49 5.33 1.46 13.58
N LEU A 50 5.55 0.49 14.46
CA LEU A 50 5.24 0.62 15.88
C LEU A 50 6.03 1.76 16.54
N HIS A 51 7.26 1.97 16.10
CA HIS A 51 8.13 2.98 16.69
C HIS A 51 7.90 4.38 16.12
N ASN A 52 7.73 4.49 14.81
CA ASN A 52 7.72 5.77 14.11
C ASN A 52 6.31 6.28 13.78
N VAL A 53 5.38 5.40 13.49
CA VAL A 53 4.07 5.77 12.96
C VAL A 53 2.97 5.67 14.02
N ASP A 54 2.90 4.57 14.73
CA ASP A 54 1.83 4.32 15.70
C ASP A 54 1.71 5.41 16.78
N PRO A 55 2.80 5.97 17.31
CA PRO A 55 2.68 7.06 18.29
C PRO A 55 2.01 8.32 17.75
N LEU A 56 2.07 8.54 16.43
CA LEU A 56 1.51 9.71 15.76
C LEU A 56 0.09 9.48 15.26
N ALA A 57 -0.22 8.25 14.86
CA ALA A 57 -1.47 7.91 14.20
C ALA A 57 -1.95 6.53 14.66
N ARG A 58 -2.74 6.49 15.71
CA ARG A 58 -3.20 5.24 16.35
C ARG A 58 -4.48 4.73 15.70
N PHE A 59 -4.34 4.19 14.50
CA PHE A 59 -5.47 3.60 13.78
C PHE A 59 -5.70 2.13 14.08
N LEU A 60 -4.74 1.47 14.75
CA LEU A 60 -4.74 0.02 14.88
C LEU A 60 -4.84 -0.41 16.33
N HIS A 61 -5.55 -1.51 16.56
CA HIS A 61 -5.42 -2.29 17.79
C HIS A 61 -4.23 -3.22 17.62
N ILE A 62 -3.12 -2.89 18.27
CA ILE A 62 -1.82 -3.52 18.03
C ILE A 62 -1.84 -5.03 18.24
N PRO A 63 -2.37 -5.59 19.35
CA PRO A 63 -2.36 -7.05 19.54
C PRO A 63 -3.09 -7.81 18.43
N THR A 64 -4.24 -7.31 17.98
CA THR A 64 -5.02 -7.92 16.90
C THR A 64 -4.29 -7.84 15.57
N THR A 65 -3.72 -6.69 15.26
CA THR A 65 -2.99 -6.47 14.00
C THR A 65 -1.72 -7.30 13.96
N GLU A 66 -0.99 -7.38 15.06
CA GLU A 66 0.23 -8.19 15.16
C GLU A 66 -0.08 -9.68 14.96
N ALA A 67 -1.13 -10.19 15.58
CA ALA A 67 -1.57 -11.57 15.39
C ALA A 67 -1.93 -11.85 13.92
N ALA A 68 -2.65 -10.92 13.27
CA ALA A 68 -2.99 -11.04 11.85
C ALA A 68 -1.75 -10.98 10.95
N LEU A 69 -0.79 -10.12 11.28
CA LEU A 69 0.48 -10.01 10.56
C LEU A 69 1.26 -11.33 10.59
N TYR A 70 1.46 -11.91 11.78
CA TYR A 70 2.19 -13.16 11.92
C TYR A 70 1.47 -14.32 11.25
N LYS A 71 0.15 -14.37 11.31
CA LYS A 71 -0.64 -15.35 10.58
C LYS A 71 -0.44 -15.22 9.06
N ALA A 72 -0.44 -14.00 8.55
CA ALA A 72 -0.22 -13.72 7.14
C ALA A 72 1.21 -14.10 6.70
N ILE A 73 2.21 -13.82 7.53
CA ILE A 73 3.61 -14.19 7.26
C ILE A 73 3.77 -15.70 7.16
N ASN A 74 3.08 -16.45 8.02
CA ASN A 74 3.16 -17.91 8.05
C ASN A 74 2.38 -18.56 6.89
N ASN A 75 1.38 -17.88 6.33
CA ASN A 75 0.59 -18.38 5.21
C ASN A 75 0.35 -17.28 4.17
N PRO A 76 1.37 -16.90 3.38
CA PRO A 76 1.25 -15.79 2.43
C PRO A 76 0.20 -16.00 1.34
N SER A 77 -0.05 -17.25 0.96
CA SER A 77 -1.02 -17.57 -0.10
C SER A 77 -2.47 -17.46 0.37
N GLY A 78 -2.72 -17.46 1.67
CA GLY A 78 -4.05 -17.40 2.26
C GLY A 78 -4.47 -16.02 2.77
N ILE A 79 -3.75 -14.96 2.40
CA ILE A 79 -4.06 -13.60 2.86
C ILE A 79 -5.26 -13.07 2.11
N GLU A 80 -6.27 -12.62 2.86
CA GLU A 80 -7.41 -11.91 2.27
C GLU A 80 -6.98 -10.54 1.74
N HIS A 81 -7.69 -10.05 0.73
CA HIS A 81 -7.29 -8.83 0.02
C HIS A 81 -7.32 -7.59 0.90
N ASP A 82 -8.30 -7.45 1.78
CA ASP A 82 -8.38 -6.32 2.71
C ASP A 82 -7.27 -6.34 3.76
N LEU A 83 -6.90 -7.51 4.27
CA LEU A 83 -5.74 -7.66 5.15
C LEU A 83 -4.45 -7.36 4.39
N SER A 84 -4.31 -7.84 3.17
CA SER A 84 -3.17 -7.52 2.31
C SER A 84 -3.01 -6.01 2.13
N ALA A 85 -4.12 -5.30 1.89
CA ALA A 85 -4.12 -3.86 1.78
C ALA A 85 -3.64 -3.20 3.08
N LEU A 86 -4.12 -3.65 4.21
CA LEU A 86 -3.69 -3.12 5.51
C LEU A 86 -2.20 -3.33 5.72
N LEU A 87 -1.68 -4.52 5.43
CA LEU A 87 -0.25 -4.81 5.60
C LEU A 87 0.61 -3.93 4.69
N PHE A 88 0.24 -3.75 3.42
CA PHE A 88 0.98 -2.87 2.52
C PHE A 88 0.93 -1.41 2.97
N SER A 89 -0.18 -0.94 3.52
CA SER A 89 -0.26 0.42 4.05
C SER A 89 0.67 0.61 5.26
N ILE A 90 0.76 -0.38 6.12
CA ILE A 90 1.68 -0.39 7.26
C ILE A 90 3.13 -0.34 6.78
N TYR A 91 3.49 -1.17 5.81
CA TYR A 91 4.84 -1.21 5.25
C TYR A 91 5.20 0.09 4.54
N LEU A 92 4.26 0.65 3.80
CA LEU A 92 4.45 1.91 3.11
C LEU A 92 4.68 3.07 4.10
N ALA A 93 3.86 3.16 5.14
CA ALA A 93 4.01 4.18 6.17
C ALA A 93 5.33 4.04 6.93
N ALA A 94 5.69 2.81 7.30
CA ALA A 94 6.97 2.52 7.95
C ALA A 94 8.15 2.96 7.07
N LEU A 95 8.11 2.59 5.81
CA LEU A 95 9.18 2.93 4.86
C LEU A 95 9.27 4.45 4.64
N THR A 96 8.13 5.13 4.53
CA THR A 96 8.08 6.59 4.37
C THR A 96 8.69 7.31 5.57
N SER A 97 8.55 6.76 6.77
CA SER A 97 9.09 7.32 8.01
C SER A 97 10.61 7.19 8.15
N LEU A 98 11.25 6.36 7.31
CA LEU A 98 12.69 6.11 7.38
C LEU A 98 13.47 7.02 6.43
N PRO A 99 14.69 7.46 6.82
CA PRO A 99 15.62 8.05 5.87
C PRO A 99 15.96 7.07 4.74
N SER A 100 16.34 7.59 3.58
CA SER A 100 16.65 6.77 2.39
C SER A 100 17.77 5.77 2.64
N THR A 101 18.78 6.13 3.43
CA THR A 101 19.88 5.25 3.79
C THR A 101 19.43 4.08 4.65
N ASP A 102 18.60 4.34 5.66
CA ASP A 102 18.10 3.32 6.58
C ASP A 102 17.16 2.36 5.85
N ALA A 103 16.29 2.90 5.00
CA ALA A 103 15.38 2.10 4.19
C ALA A 103 16.13 1.17 3.23
N ALA A 104 17.16 1.68 2.56
CA ALA A 104 17.99 0.89 1.65
C ALA A 104 18.73 -0.23 2.39
N GLN A 105 19.26 0.05 3.57
CA GLN A 105 19.92 -0.97 4.40
C GLN A 105 18.94 -2.05 4.87
N LEU A 106 17.74 -1.65 5.26
CA LEU A 106 16.74 -2.59 5.77
C LEU A 106 16.23 -3.54 4.69
N LEU A 107 16.02 -3.05 3.49
CA LEU A 107 15.39 -3.80 2.40
C LEU A 107 16.37 -4.30 1.32
N ASN A 108 17.63 -3.87 1.34
CA ASN A 108 18.62 -4.15 0.31
C ASN A 108 18.22 -3.69 -1.08
N LEU A 109 17.41 -2.64 -1.16
CA LEU A 109 17.05 -1.99 -2.42
C LEU A 109 16.76 -0.51 -2.18
N PRO A 110 16.81 0.34 -3.22
CA PRO A 110 16.56 1.77 -3.06
C PRO A 110 15.16 2.05 -2.51
N LYS A 111 15.04 3.05 -1.66
CA LYS A 111 13.76 3.44 -1.04
C LYS A 111 12.68 3.72 -2.08
N GLU A 112 13.03 4.41 -3.15
CA GLU A 112 12.08 4.77 -4.23
C GLU A 112 11.46 3.54 -4.88
N GLU A 113 12.28 2.53 -5.15
CA GLU A 113 11.79 1.27 -5.73
C GLU A 113 10.87 0.53 -4.78
N ALA A 114 11.22 0.50 -3.50
CA ALA A 114 10.39 -0.13 -2.48
C ALA A 114 9.06 0.60 -2.31
N LEU A 115 9.07 1.94 -2.32
CA LEU A 115 7.85 2.75 -2.24
C LEU A 115 6.92 2.47 -3.41
N ILE A 116 7.43 2.40 -4.63
CA ILE A 116 6.65 2.08 -5.82
C ILE A 116 6.05 0.69 -5.70
N SER A 117 6.84 -0.29 -5.28
CA SER A 117 6.39 -1.67 -5.12
C SER A 117 5.28 -1.79 -4.08
N PHE A 118 5.45 -1.19 -2.91
CA PHE A 118 4.47 -1.25 -1.83
C PHE A 118 3.19 -0.49 -2.17
N LYS A 119 3.31 0.66 -2.80
CA LYS A 119 2.16 1.42 -3.28
C LYS A 119 1.34 0.60 -4.28
N ARG A 120 2.01 -0.04 -5.23
CA ARG A 120 1.34 -0.91 -6.20
C ARG A 120 0.64 -2.08 -5.50
N GLY A 121 1.31 -2.74 -4.57
CA GLY A 121 0.71 -3.82 -3.78
C GLY A 121 -0.52 -3.38 -3.02
N LEU A 122 -0.46 -2.19 -2.40
CA LEU A 122 -1.60 -1.61 -1.69
C LEU A 122 -2.78 -1.34 -2.63
N GLU A 123 -2.53 -0.67 -3.74
CA GLU A 123 -3.57 -0.33 -4.72
C GLU A 123 -4.21 -1.57 -5.33
N GLN A 124 -3.41 -2.57 -5.69
CA GLN A 124 -3.91 -3.86 -6.19
C GLN A 124 -4.75 -4.59 -5.14
N SER A 125 -4.31 -4.58 -3.89
CA SER A 125 -5.05 -5.21 -2.79
C SER A 125 -6.38 -4.51 -2.53
N LEU A 126 -6.41 -3.20 -2.53
CA LEU A 126 -7.65 -2.43 -2.35
C LEU A 126 -8.62 -2.64 -3.51
N ALA A 127 -8.12 -2.70 -4.73
CA ALA A 127 -8.95 -3.00 -5.89
C ALA A 127 -9.53 -4.41 -5.82
N ALA A 128 -8.71 -5.40 -5.46
CA ALA A 128 -9.15 -6.79 -5.29
C ALA A 128 -10.15 -6.96 -4.14
N ALA A 129 -10.01 -6.15 -3.09
CA ALA A 129 -10.94 -6.12 -1.96
C ALA A 129 -12.26 -5.38 -2.27
N GLU A 130 -12.40 -4.82 -3.46
CA GLU A 130 -13.57 -4.01 -3.85
C GLU A 130 -13.83 -2.86 -2.88
N PHE A 131 -12.77 -2.14 -2.51
CA PHE A 131 -12.82 -1.10 -1.49
C PHE A 131 -13.91 -0.06 -1.73
N LEU A 132 -14.08 0.37 -2.98
CA LEU A 132 -15.04 1.42 -3.32
C LEU A 132 -16.50 0.94 -3.26
N GLU A 133 -16.74 -0.35 -3.44
CA GLU A 133 -18.08 -0.95 -3.47
C GLU A 133 -18.47 -1.53 -2.11
N SER A 134 -17.53 -2.17 -1.41
CA SER A 134 -17.78 -2.87 -0.15
C SER A 134 -16.62 -2.66 0.83
N PRO A 135 -16.47 -1.44 1.38
CA PRO A 135 -15.36 -1.18 2.29
C PRO A 135 -15.52 -1.98 3.58
N THR A 136 -14.42 -2.61 4.02
CA THR A 136 -14.33 -3.29 5.31
C THR A 136 -13.57 -2.40 6.31
N MET A 137 -13.61 -2.75 7.60
CA MET A 137 -12.83 -2.05 8.61
C MET A 137 -11.34 -2.07 8.26
N LEU A 138 -10.82 -3.22 7.82
CA LEU A 138 -9.41 -3.36 7.43
C LEU A 138 -9.06 -2.47 6.24
N SER A 139 -9.90 -2.43 5.21
CA SER A 139 -9.66 -1.59 4.05
C SER A 139 -9.75 -0.10 4.36
N LEU A 140 -10.64 0.30 5.26
CA LEU A 140 -10.72 1.68 5.74
C LEU A 140 -9.49 2.08 6.55
N GLN A 141 -9.01 1.19 7.42
CA GLN A 141 -7.76 1.41 8.15
C GLN A 141 -6.57 1.52 7.19
N ALA A 142 -6.51 0.66 6.19
CA ALA A 142 -5.48 0.71 5.16
C ALA A 142 -5.47 2.05 4.44
N MET A 143 -6.62 2.54 4.04
CA MET A 143 -6.75 3.83 3.37
C MET A 143 -6.35 4.99 4.30
N ALA A 144 -6.75 4.95 5.56
CA ALA A 144 -6.39 5.98 6.53
C ALA A 144 -4.88 6.06 6.72
N ILE A 145 -4.21 4.92 6.88
CA ILE A 145 -2.76 4.85 7.02
C ILE A 145 -2.07 5.33 5.74
N TYR A 146 -2.59 4.93 4.58
CA TYR A 146 -2.07 5.37 3.29
C TYR A 146 -2.10 6.89 3.15
N LEU A 147 -3.22 7.52 3.48
CA LEU A 147 -3.36 8.96 3.42
C LEU A 147 -2.39 9.67 4.39
N VAL A 148 -2.24 9.13 5.59
CA VAL A 148 -1.31 9.69 6.59
C VAL A 148 0.14 9.56 6.14
N SER A 149 0.49 8.53 5.39
CA SER A 149 1.87 8.33 4.90
C SER A 149 2.35 9.48 4.02
N PHE A 150 1.44 10.22 3.37
CA PHE A 150 1.79 11.43 2.61
C PHE A 150 2.18 12.62 3.49
N CYS A 151 1.93 12.55 4.79
CA CYS A 151 2.24 13.63 5.73
C CYS A 151 3.66 13.51 6.33
N PHE A 152 4.36 12.42 6.07
CA PHE A 152 5.72 12.19 6.56
C PHE A 152 6.81 12.72 5.65
#